data_f5a2e96101043829bcc0b537812b3252
#
_entry.id   f5a2e96101043829bcc0b537812b3252
#
_cell.length_a   1.000
_cell.length_b   1.000
_cell.length_c   1.000
_cell.angle_alpha   90.00
_cell.angle_beta   90.00
_cell.angle_gamma   90.00
#
_symmetry.space_group_name_H-M   'P 1'
#
loop_
_entity.id
_entity.type
_entity.pdbx_description
1 polymer ?
#
loop_
_entity_poly.entity_id
_entity_poly.type
_entity_poly.pdbx_seq_one_letter_code
_entity_poly.pdbx_strand_id
1 'polypeptide(L)'
;MRNQLILAAAAVPSLRVADVEYNTEQIIRLIAENSRCGLIVFPELSVTGYTCADLFGSELLLKKAQEAMFIIAKTTEEYRELTVIIGVPIRFENNLYNCAAVISAGKVCALIPKQYIPNYSEFYEGRWFASGRGIVGQTIRLHGHEIPFGTDILAEDPESGAVLGAEICEDLWVPDKPSTHMSIAGANIIVNLSASDELIGKQEYRKELVA
;
A
#
# COMPACT_ATOMS: atom_id res chain seq x y z
N MET A 1 6.68 -22.40 18.64
CA MET A 1 5.94 -21.20 18.19
C MET A 1 6.35 -20.07 19.13
N ARG A 2 7.14 -19.11 18.64
CA ARG A 2 7.41 -17.89 19.41
C ARG A 2 6.18 -16.99 19.24
N ASN A 3 5.39 -16.81 20.29
CA ASN A 3 4.33 -15.80 20.33
C ASN A 3 5.01 -14.42 20.44
N GLN A 4 5.50 -13.91 19.33
CA GLN A 4 6.03 -12.56 19.29
C GLN A 4 4.87 -11.61 18.95
N LEU A 5 4.64 -10.65 19.84
CA LEU A 5 3.75 -9.54 19.57
C LEU A 5 4.49 -8.54 18.67
N ILE A 6 3.85 -8.10 17.62
CA ILE A 6 4.35 -7.05 16.74
C ILE A 6 3.64 -5.76 17.10
N LEU A 7 4.40 -4.70 17.38
CA LEU A 7 3.86 -3.37 17.52
C LEU A 7 3.62 -2.80 16.11
N ALA A 8 2.36 -2.53 15.78
CA ALA A 8 1.98 -1.96 14.50
C ALA A 8 1.40 -0.56 14.66
N ALA A 9 1.68 0.33 13.71
CA ALA A 9 1.11 1.66 13.62
C ALA A 9 0.31 1.83 12.33
N ALA A 10 -0.91 2.38 12.43
CA ALA A 10 -1.65 2.95 11.32
C ALA A 10 -1.41 4.47 11.34
N ALA A 11 -0.66 4.97 10.37
CA ALA A 11 -0.20 6.35 10.33
C ALA A 11 -0.94 7.16 9.25
N VAL A 12 -1.55 8.26 9.65
CA VAL A 12 -2.26 9.17 8.73
C VAL A 12 -1.47 10.48 8.64
N PRO A 13 -0.72 10.69 7.54
CA PRO A 13 0.05 11.91 7.36
C PRO A 13 -0.85 13.09 6.96
N SER A 14 -0.40 14.30 7.25
CA SER A 14 -0.96 15.48 6.60
C SER A 14 -0.55 15.47 5.14
N LEU A 15 -1.52 15.48 4.22
CA LEU A 15 -1.26 15.37 2.78
C LEU A 15 -1.67 16.63 2.03
N ARG A 16 -0.97 16.88 0.92
CA ARG A 16 -1.34 17.85 -0.12
C ARG A 16 -1.49 17.12 -1.45
N VAL A 17 -2.60 17.36 -2.13
CA VAL A 17 -2.89 16.73 -3.42
C VAL A 17 -1.80 17.07 -4.43
N ALA A 18 -1.20 16.04 -5.05
CA ALA A 18 -0.13 16.11 -6.03
C ALA A 18 1.20 16.75 -5.56
N ASP A 19 1.31 17.14 -4.28
CA ASP A 19 2.56 17.63 -3.70
C ASP A 19 3.38 16.47 -3.13
N VAL A 20 4.00 15.72 -4.04
CA VAL A 20 4.75 14.50 -3.70
C VAL A 20 5.89 14.77 -2.73
N GLU A 21 6.58 15.90 -2.85
CA GLU A 21 7.70 16.27 -1.98
C GLU A 21 7.23 16.45 -0.54
N TYR A 22 6.20 17.29 -0.35
CA TYR A 22 5.61 17.50 0.98
C TYR A 22 5.09 16.19 1.59
N ASN A 23 4.36 15.39 0.81
CA ASN A 23 3.79 14.13 1.29
C ASN A 23 4.89 13.14 1.72
N THR A 24 5.98 13.08 0.96
CA THR A 24 7.15 12.26 1.26
C THR A 24 7.79 12.67 2.59
N GLU A 25 7.98 13.97 2.82
CA GLU A 25 8.51 14.50 4.08
C GLU A 25 7.63 14.10 5.28
N GLN A 26 6.28 14.20 5.13
CA GLN A 26 5.37 13.82 6.20
C GLN A 26 5.41 12.31 6.49
N ILE A 27 5.52 11.47 5.44
CA ILE A 27 5.66 10.02 5.59
C ILE A 27 6.98 9.69 6.31
N ILE A 28 8.10 10.26 5.88
CA ILE A 28 9.43 10.04 6.50
C ILE A 28 9.43 10.47 7.97
N ARG A 29 8.81 11.61 8.30
CA ARG A 29 8.69 12.06 9.69
C ARG A 29 7.94 11.04 10.54
N LEU A 30 6.81 10.53 10.06
CA LEU A 30 6.01 9.54 10.80
C LEU A 30 6.73 8.19 10.91
N ILE A 31 7.55 7.81 9.93
CA ILE A 31 8.42 6.62 10.03
C ILE A 31 9.41 6.79 11.19
N ALA A 32 10.09 7.93 11.27
CA ALA A 32 11.04 8.22 12.34
C ALA A 32 10.38 8.25 13.73
N GLU A 33 9.21 8.90 13.85
CA GLU A 33 8.42 8.97 15.08
C GLU A 33 7.93 7.58 15.57
N ASN A 34 7.75 6.63 14.65
CA ASN A 34 7.28 5.26 14.93
C ASN A 34 8.35 4.19 14.70
N SER A 35 9.62 4.53 14.79
CA SER A 35 10.77 3.64 14.50
C SER A 35 10.87 2.41 15.42
N ARG A 36 10.13 2.35 16.51
CA ARG A 36 10.03 1.19 17.41
C ARG A 36 8.98 0.16 16.99
N CYS A 37 8.18 0.48 15.98
CA CYS A 37 7.20 -0.46 15.45
C CYS A 37 7.90 -1.50 14.56
N GLY A 38 7.34 -2.71 14.49
CA GLY A 38 7.71 -3.68 13.48
C GLY A 38 6.98 -3.46 12.16
N LEU A 39 5.85 -2.73 12.19
CA LEU A 39 5.03 -2.44 11.01
C LEU A 39 4.44 -1.03 11.10
N ILE A 40 4.51 -0.28 10.02
CA ILE A 40 3.78 0.97 9.85
C ILE A 40 3.05 0.98 8.50
N VAL A 41 1.78 1.34 8.51
CA VAL A 41 0.91 1.34 7.33
C VAL A 41 0.37 2.74 7.10
N PHE A 42 0.52 3.23 5.87
CA PHE A 42 0.00 4.51 5.41
C PHE A 42 -1.24 4.33 4.54
N PRO A 43 -2.06 5.38 4.34
CA PRO A 43 -3.25 5.29 3.50
C PRO A 43 -2.95 4.97 2.02
N GLU A 44 -3.99 4.54 1.33
CA GLU A 44 -4.05 4.41 -0.13
C GLU A 44 -3.60 5.71 -0.81
N LEU A 45 -2.72 5.59 -1.84
CA LEU A 45 -2.18 6.72 -2.60
C LEU A 45 -1.56 7.84 -1.72
N SER A 46 -1.03 7.49 -0.55
CA SER A 46 -0.47 8.45 0.41
C SER A 46 0.69 9.28 -0.14
N VAL A 47 1.40 8.80 -1.16
CA VAL A 47 2.50 9.54 -1.80
C VAL A 47 1.98 10.72 -2.64
N THR A 48 0.85 10.56 -3.32
CA THR A 48 0.30 11.59 -4.23
C THR A 48 -0.89 12.33 -3.65
N GLY A 49 -1.58 11.74 -2.69
CA GLY A 49 -2.96 12.03 -2.36
C GLY A 49 -3.93 11.29 -3.29
N TYR A 50 -5.10 10.95 -2.75
CA TYR A 50 -6.12 10.17 -3.47
C TYR A 50 -6.84 10.98 -4.57
N THR A 51 -7.07 12.27 -4.33
CA THR A 51 -7.94 13.12 -5.18
C THR A 51 -7.17 13.88 -6.28
N CYS A 52 -6.11 13.29 -6.84
CA CYS A 52 -5.34 13.88 -7.93
C CYS A 52 -6.09 13.98 -9.25
N ALA A 53 -7.22 13.29 -9.42
CA ALA A 53 -8.04 13.28 -10.63
C ALA A 53 -7.20 13.04 -11.91
N ASP A 54 -7.39 13.82 -12.97
CA ASP A 54 -6.69 13.64 -14.24
C ASP A 54 -5.18 13.89 -14.17
N LEU A 55 -4.66 14.41 -13.04
CA LEU A 55 -3.21 14.48 -12.80
C LEU A 55 -2.55 13.10 -12.74
N PHE A 56 -3.30 12.02 -12.48
CA PHE A 56 -2.78 10.65 -12.62
C PHE A 56 -2.34 10.31 -14.05
N GLY A 57 -2.76 11.08 -15.07
CA GLY A 57 -2.21 11.02 -16.42
C GLY A 57 -0.88 11.75 -16.61
N SER A 58 -0.39 12.51 -15.61
CA SER A 58 0.83 13.29 -15.72
C SER A 58 2.08 12.44 -15.52
N GLU A 59 2.95 12.35 -16.54
CA GLU A 59 4.23 11.66 -16.44
C GLU A 59 5.12 12.23 -15.32
N LEU A 60 5.04 13.55 -15.10
CA LEU A 60 5.80 14.21 -14.01
C LEU A 60 5.35 13.72 -12.64
N LEU A 61 4.02 13.64 -12.40
CA LEU A 61 3.48 13.16 -11.12
C LEU A 61 3.91 11.70 -10.87
N LEU A 62 3.75 10.84 -11.87
CA LEU A 62 4.08 9.41 -11.75
C LEU A 62 5.58 9.19 -11.52
N LYS A 63 6.43 9.93 -12.25
CA LYS A 63 7.88 9.86 -12.06
C LYS A 63 8.27 10.30 -10.65
N LYS A 64 7.74 11.44 -10.16
CA LYS A 64 8.00 11.92 -8.80
C LYS A 64 7.50 10.92 -7.74
N ALA A 65 6.34 10.31 -7.94
CA ALA A 65 5.82 9.30 -7.02
C ALA A 65 6.72 8.06 -6.92
N GLN A 66 7.26 7.59 -8.04
CA GLN A 66 8.24 6.51 -8.04
C GLN A 66 9.54 6.90 -7.34
N GLU A 67 10.08 8.08 -7.64
CA GLU A 67 11.29 8.61 -6.97
C GLU A 67 11.08 8.70 -5.46
N ALA A 68 9.94 9.22 -5.02
CA ALA A 68 9.55 9.30 -3.61
C ALA A 68 9.50 7.93 -2.92
N MET A 69 8.95 6.91 -3.57
CA MET A 69 8.94 5.54 -3.05
C MET A 69 10.36 5.04 -2.74
N PHE A 70 11.34 5.30 -3.61
CA PHE A 70 12.73 4.91 -3.37
C PHE A 70 13.41 5.78 -2.31
N ILE A 71 13.06 7.07 -2.19
CA ILE A 71 13.55 7.94 -1.10
C ILE A 71 13.04 7.40 0.25
N ILE A 72 11.76 7.05 0.33
CA ILE A 72 11.15 6.44 1.53
C ILE A 72 11.83 5.10 1.82
N ALA A 73 12.06 4.26 0.80
CA ALA A 73 12.75 2.99 0.98
C ALA A 73 14.14 3.21 1.58
N LYS A 74 14.92 4.13 1.05
CA LYS A 74 16.25 4.46 1.58
C LYS A 74 16.23 4.87 3.06
N THR A 75 15.22 5.58 3.50
CA THR A 75 15.08 5.97 4.91
C THR A 75 14.97 4.75 5.84
N THR A 76 14.39 3.64 5.36
CA THR A 76 14.26 2.42 6.17
C THR A 76 15.58 1.65 6.37
N GLU A 77 16.68 2.06 5.74
CA GLU A 77 18.01 1.49 6.03
C GLU A 77 18.43 1.67 7.48
N GLU A 78 17.97 2.75 8.11
CA GLU A 78 18.22 3.06 9.53
C GLU A 78 17.31 2.25 10.48
N TYR A 79 16.21 1.68 9.96
CA TYR A 79 15.17 0.99 10.73
C TYR A 79 14.91 -0.41 10.17
N ARG A 80 15.91 -1.28 10.22
CA ARG A 80 15.93 -2.57 9.51
C ARG A 80 14.83 -3.55 9.91
N GLU A 81 14.33 -3.44 11.14
CA GLU A 81 13.26 -4.30 11.67
C GLU A 81 11.86 -3.74 11.34
N LEU A 82 11.79 -2.51 10.79
CA LEU A 82 10.54 -1.86 10.44
C LEU A 82 10.13 -2.19 9.01
N THR A 83 8.97 -2.77 8.85
CA THR A 83 8.27 -2.86 7.56
C THR A 83 7.36 -1.64 7.39
N VAL A 84 7.48 -0.96 6.27
CA VAL A 84 6.69 0.22 5.90
C VAL A 84 5.83 -0.13 4.69
N ILE A 85 4.52 0.21 4.74
CA ILE A 85 3.62 0.03 3.61
C ILE A 85 3.00 1.38 3.25
N ILE A 86 3.20 1.80 2.00
CA ILE A 86 2.69 3.07 1.46
C ILE A 86 1.82 2.84 0.23
N GLY A 87 0.84 3.72 0.00
CA GLY A 87 0.05 3.75 -1.23
C GLY A 87 0.72 4.61 -2.31
N VAL A 88 0.92 4.05 -3.50
CA VAL A 88 1.62 4.72 -4.60
C VAL A 88 1.04 4.31 -5.97
N PRO A 89 0.87 5.25 -6.94
CA PRO A 89 0.50 4.90 -8.30
C PRO A 89 1.71 4.36 -9.07
N ILE A 90 1.55 3.20 -9.72
CA ILE A 90 2.62 2.53 -10.48
C ILE A 90 2.16 2.24 -11.89
N ARG A 91 2.95 2.66 -12.88
CA ARG A 91 2.75 2.24 -14.27
C ARG A 91 3.44 0.91 -14.51
N PHE A 92 2.68 -0.06 -14.97
CA PHE A 92 3.18 -1.36 -15.41
C PHE A 92 2.63 -1.65 -16.80
N GLU A 93 3.52 -1.92 -17.76
CA GLU A 93 3.18 -2.00 -19.18
C GLU A 93 2.43 -0.74 -19.65
N ASN A 94 1.22 -0.90 -20.18
CA ASN A 94 0.41 0.20 -20.70
C ASN A 94 -0.65 0.71 -19.71
N ASN A 95 -0.67 0.18 -18.48
CA ASN A 95 -1.69 0.49 -17.49
C ASN A 95 -1.10 1.20 -16.27
N LEU A 96 -1.95 1.96 -15.59
CA LEU A 96 -1.65 2.55 -14.29
C LEU A 96 -2.38 1.74 -13.21
N TYR A 97 -1.68 1.43 -12.14
CA TYR A 97 -2.21 0.67 -11.00
C TYR A 97 -2.09 1.47 -9.71
N ASN A 98 -3.11 1.37 -8.88
CA ASN A 98 -3.08 1.81 -7.50
C ASN A 98 -2.44 0.68 -6.68
N CYS A 99 -1.26 0.93 -6.10
CA CYS A 99 -0.47 -0.12 -5.47
C CYS A 99 -0.17 0.15 -4.00
N ALA A 100 -0.10 -0.91 -3.22
CA ALA A 100 0.60 -0.95 -1.96
C ALA A 100 2.06 -1.35 -2.20
N ALA A 101 3.01 -0.50 -1.79
CA ALA A 101 4.43 -0.81 -1.82
C ALA A 101 4.88 -1.30 -0.44
N VAL A 102 5.39 -2.51 -0.37
CA VAL A 102 5.99 -3.10 0.84
C VAL A 102 7.48 -2.75 0.84
N ILE A 103 7.92 -2.08 1.88
CA ILE A 103 9.27 -1.53 1.99
C ILE A 103 9.91 -2.01 3.28
N SER A 104 11.16 -2.48 3.24
CA SER A 104 11.93 -2.84 4.42
C SER A 104 13.42 -2.79 4.14
N ALA A 105 14.22 -2.44 5.14
CA ALA A 105 15.68 -2.47 5.11
C ALA A 105 16.30 -1.81 3.85
N GLY A 106 15.77 -0.65 3.45
CA GLY A 106 16.26 0.12 2.30
C GLY A 106 15.73 -0.33 0.94
N LYS A 107 14.81 -1.29 0.89
CA LYS A 107 14.35 -1.90 -0.37
C LYS A 107 12.83 -1.83 -0.51
N VAL A 108 12.39 -1.67 -1.75
CA VAL A 108 11.02 -1.98 -2.15
C VAL A 108 10.95 -3.49 -2.39
N CYS A 109 10.31 -4.21 -1.47
CA CYS A 109 10.26 -5.67 -1.48
C CYS A 109 9.19 -6.22 -2.41
N ALA A 110 8.06 -5.50 -2.54
CA ALA A 110 6.95 -5.89 -3.40
C ALA A 110 6.06 -4.70 -3.74
N LEU A 111 5.33 -4.82 -4.84
CA LEU A 111 4.26 -3.91 -5.26
C LEU A 111 2.99 -4.74 -5.48
N ILE A 112 1.95 -4.45 -4.72
CA ILE A 112 0.69 -5.18 -4.72
C ILE A 112 -0.40 -4.28 -5.31
N PRO A 113 -0.89 -4.55 -6.53
CA PRO A 113 -1.92 -3.73 -7.17
C PRO A 113 -3.30 -4.02 -6.59
N LYS A 114 -4.11 -2.96 -6.44
CA LYS A 114 -5.53 -3.03 -6.07
C LYS A 114 -6.30 -3.91 -7.03
N GLN A 115 -7.10 -4.83 -6.51
CA GLN A 115 -7.81 -5.81 -7.31
C GLN A 115 -9.18 -5.30 -7.76
N TYR A 116 -9.92 -4.66 -6.86
CA TYR A 116 -11.27 -4.16 -7.14
C TYR A 116 -11.27 -2.63 -7.22
N ILE A 117 -11.65 -2.14 -8.38
CA ILE A 117 -11.63 -0.70 -8.68
C ILE A 117 -13.06 -0.16 -8.52
N PRO A 118 -13.33 0.68 -7.50
CA PRO A 118 -14.65 1.27 -7.33
C PRO A 118 -14.96 2.25 -8.47
N ASN A 119 -16.17 2.15 -9.01
CA ASN A 119 -16.63 3.02 -10.10
C ASN A 119 -18.13 3.30 -9.94
N TYR A 120 -18.52 3.73 -8.75
CA TYR A 120 -19.91 4.05 -8.36
C TYR A 120 -19.91 5.21 -7.36
N SER A 121 -21.04 5.89 -7.21
CA SER A 121 -21.21 7.09 -6.37
C SER A 121 -20.11 8.13 -6.62
N GLU A 122 -19.37 8.53 -5.60
CA GLU A 122 -18.24 9.46 -5.68
C GLU A 122 -16.96 8.83 -6.21
N PHE A 123 -16.90 7.50 -6.34
CA PHE A 123 -15.72 6.79 -6.81
C PHE A 123 -15.79 6.57 -8.33
N TYR A 124 -14.75 6.95 -9.04
CA TYR A 124 -14.57 6.76 -10.49
C TYR A 124 -13.12 6.43 -10.84
N GLU A 125 -12.51 5.57 -10.02
CA GLU A 125 -11.11 5.14 -10.18
C GLU A 125 -10.85 4.44 -11.52
N GLY A 126 -11.86 3.76 -12.10
CA GLY A 126 -11.77 3.12 -13.41
C GLY A 126 -11.40 4.06 -14.56
N ARG A 127 -11.48 5.40 -14.35
CA ARG A 127 -10.98 6.39 -15.31
C ARG A 127 -9.45 6.38 -15.41
N TRP A 128 -8.75 6.04 -14.35
CA TRP A 128 -7.29 6.14 -14.28
C TRP A 128 -6.60 4.82 -14.03
N PHE A 129 -7.17 3.96 -13.20
CA PHE A 129 -6.52 2.75 -12.72
C PHE A 129 -7.13 1.48 -13.33
N ALA A 130 -6.24 0.56 -13.69
CA ALA A 130 -6.61 -0.79 -14.08
C ALA A 130 -6.71 -1.70 -12.85
N SER A 131 -7.55 -2.74 -12.96
CA SER A 131 -7.65 -3.80 -11.97
C SER A 131 -6.38 -4.65 -11.95
N GLY A 132 -5.89 -4.95 -10.75
CA GLY A 132 -4.79 -5.88 -10.54
C GLY A 132 -5.18 -7.37 -10.63
N ARG A 133 -6.49 -7.68 -10.76
CA ARG A 133 -6.96 -9.08 -10.79
C ARG A 133 -6.28 -9.89 -11.88
N GLY A 134 -5.76 -11.06 -11.49
CA GLY A 134 -5.07 -11.97 -12.40
C GLY A 134 -3.60 -11.62 -12.68
N ILE A 135 -3.08 -10.54 -12.09
CA ILE A 135 -1.64 -10.27 -12.13
C ILE A 135 -0.99 -11.12 -11.04
N VAL A 136 -0.31 -12.18 -11.45
CA VAL A 136 0.35 -13.14 -10.56
C VAL A 136 1.76 -13.44 -11.08
N GLY A 137 2.72 -13.62 -10.16
CA GLY A 137 4.08 -14.02 -10.48
C GLY A 137 4.84 -13.07 -11.41
N GLN A 138 4.47 -11.79 -11.45
CA GLN A 138 5.13 -10.81 -12.31
C GLN A 138 6.28 -10.11 -11.58
N THR A 139 7.13 -9.47 -12.37
CA THR A 139 8.23 -8.62 -11.88
C THR A 139 8.24 -7.34 -12.69
N ILE A 140 8.41 -6.21 -12.03
CA ILE A 140 8.58 -4.91 -12.65
C ILE A 140 10.01 -4.41 -12.46
N ARG A 141 10.58 -3.77 -13.46
CA ARG A 141 11.90 -3.13 -13.36
C ARG A 141 11.75 -1.62 -13.19
N LEU A 142 12.11 -1.10 -12.01
CA LEU A 142 12.07 0.32 -11.66
C LEU A 142 13.44 0.76 -11.14
N HIS A 143 13.99 1.86 -11.67
CA HIS A 143 15.29 2.40 -11.26
C HIS A 143 16.42 1.35 -11.19
N GLY A 144 16.39 0.35 -12.08
CA GLY A 144 17.39 -0.73 -12.12
C GLY A 144 17.15 -1.89 -11.14
N HIS A 145 16.12 -1.80 -10.29
CA HIS A 145 15.71 -2.87 -9.38
C HIS A 145 14.61 -3.72 -10.00
N GLU A 146 14.69 -5.03 -9.80
CA GLU A 146 13.63 -5.97 -10.12
C GLU A 146 12.79 -6.19 -8.86
N ILE A 147 11.49 -5.86 -8.95
CA ILE A 147 10.56 -5.84 -7.82
C ILE A 147 9.41 -6.78 -8.16
N PRO A 148 9.08 -7.75 -7.28
CA PRO A 148 7.87 -8.56 -7.41
C PRO A 148 6.61 -7.68 -7.55
N PHE A 149 5.76 -7.99 -8.53
CA PHE A 149 4.55 -7.25 -8.85
C PHE A 149 3.39 -8.23 -9.04
N GLY A 150 2.41 -8.19 -8.18
CA GLY A 150 1.26 -9.12 -8.27
C GLY A 150 0.36 -9.11 -7.05
N THR A 151 -0.74 -9.86 -7.17
CA THR A 151 -1.76 -9.99 -6.13
C THR A 151 -1.61 -11.27 -5.30
N ASP A 152 -0.63 -12.11 -5.63
CA ASP A 152 -0.30 -13.38 -5.01
C ASP A 152 0.90 -13.30 -4.05
N ILE A 153 1.22 -12.09 -3.58
CA ILE A 153 2.42 -11.82 -2.79
C ILE A 153 2.06 -11.74 -1.30
N LEU A 154 2.79 -12.51 -0.49
CA LEU A 154 2.86 -12.36 0.96
C LEU A 154 4.30 -11.96 1.34
N ALA A 155 4.43 -11.06 2.30
CA ALA A 155 5.73 -10.68 2.85
C ALA A 155 5.93 -11.37 4.21
N GLU A 156 7.00 -12.14 4.32
CA GLU A 156 7.34 -12.87 5.56
C GLU A 156 8.51 -12.20 6.27
N ASP A 157 8.34 -11.99 7.58
CA ASP A 157 9.44 -11.69 8.49
C ASP A 157 9.87 -12.98 9.20
N PRO A 158 11.02 -13.56 8.83
CA PRO A 158 11.45 -14.84 9.39
C PRO A 158 11.84 -14.76 10.88
N GLU A 159 12.10 -13.57 11.41
CA GLU A 159 12.48 -13.41 12.82
C GLU A 159 11.25 -13.44 13.73
N SER A 160 10.19 -12.74 13.37
CA SER A 160 8.94 -12.71 14.14
C SER A 160 7.96 -13.83 13.75
N GLY A 161 8.08 -14.36 12.53
CA GLY A 161 7.11 -15.28 11.94
C GLY A 161 5.84 -14.58 11.47
N ALA A 162 5.88 -13.26 11.29
CA ALA A 162 4.81 -12.50 10.68
C ALA A 162 4.73 -12.79 9.19
N VAL A 163 3.55 -13.10 8.72
CA VAL A 163 3.23 -13.25 7.30
C VAL A 163 2.18 -12.21 6.95
N LEU A 164 2.60 -11.20 6.21
CA LEU A 164 1.83 -10.00 5.91
C LEU A 164 1.18 -10.11 4.53
N GLY A 165 -0.12 -9.88 4.46
CA GLY A 165 -0.87 -9.63 3.24
C GLY A 165 -1.37 -8.19 3.17
N ALA A 166 -1.36 -7.59 1.99
CA ALA A 166 -1.87 -6.23 1.77
C ALA A 166 -3.00 -6.22 0.75
N GLU A 167 -4.08 -5.50 1.08
CA GLU A 167 -5.20 -5.20 0.20
C GLU A 167 -5.50 -3.69 0.25
N ILE A 168 -6.27 -3.19 -0.72
CA ILE A 168 -6.48 -1.75 -0.86
C ILE A 168 -7.96 -1.43 -0.92
N CYS A 169 -8.43 -0.70 0.10
CA CYS A 169 -9.73 -0.04 0.18
C CYS A 169 -10.91 -0.94 -0.26
N GLU A 170 -11.36 -0.83 -1.51
CA GLU A 170 -12.49 -1.58 -2.08
C GLU A 170 -12.33 -3.10 -1.97
N ASP A 171 -11.11 -3.58 -1.94
CA ASP A 171 -10.81 -5.01 -1.79
C ASP A 171 -11.44 -5.63 -0.53
N LEU A 172 -11.66 -4.85 0.53
CA LEU A 172 -12.33 -5.27 1.77
C LEU A 172 -13.85 -5.45 1.60
N TRP A 173 -14.49 -4.68 0.68
CA TRP A 173 -15.95 -4.55 0.62
C TRP A 173 -16.61 -5.58 -0.29
N VAL A 174 -15.84 -6.32 -1.07
CA VAL A 174 -16.34 -7.32 -2.01
C VAL A 174 -16.57 -8.68 -1.32
N PRO A 175 -17.48 -9.53 -1.83
CA PRO A 175 -17.70 -10.87 -1.28
C PRO A 175 -16.46 -11.78 -1.36
N ASP A 176 -15.73 -11.71 -2.47
CA ASP A 176 -14.50 -12.47 -2.71
C ASP A 176 -13.28 -11.60 -2.37
N LYS A 177 -13.02 -11.44 -1.08
CA LYS A 177 -11.97 -10.56 -0.56
C LYS A 177 -10.58 -11.14 -0.82
N PRO A 178 -9.59 -10.33 -1.25
CA PRO A 178 -8.19 -10.75 -1.28
C PRO A 178 -7.70 -11.29 0.07
N SER A 179 -8.10 -10.65 1.19
CA SER A 179 -7.75 -11.07 2.54
C SER A 179 -8.14 -12.51 2.86
N THR A 180 -9.25 -13.01 2.31
CA THR A 180 -9.65 -14.42 2.46
C THR A 180 -8.61 -15.35 1.85
N HIS A 181 -8.18 -15.08 0.62
CA HIS A 181 -7.17 -15.88 -0.08
C HIS A 181 -5.80 -15.79 0.59
N MET A 182 -5.41 -14.58 1.01
CA MET A 182 -4.16 -14.34 1.74
C MET A 182 -4.14 -15.10 3.07
N SER A 183 -5.24 -15.14 3.82
CA SER A 183 -5.36 -15.88 5.08
C SER A 183 -5.27 -17.40 4.87
N ILE A 184 -5.90 -17.92 3.81
CA ILE A 184 -5.78 -19.35 3.42
C ILE A 184 -4.33 -19.67 3.03
N ALA A 185 -3.62 -18.74 2.39
CA ALA A 185 -2.22 -18.88 2.02
C ALA A 185 -1.24 -18.75 3.19
N GLY A 186 -1.73 -18.41 4.40
CA GLY A 186 -0.93 -18.36 5.62
C GLY A 186 -0.65 -16.96 6.17
N ALA A 187 -1.22 -15.90 5.60
CA ALA A 187 -1.11 -14.58 6.17
C ALA A 187 -1.75 -14.56 7.58
N ASN A 188 -1.00 -14.03 8.54
CA ASN A 188 -1.46 -13.84 9.91
C ASN A 188 -1.61 -12.36 10.30
N ILE A 189 -1.21 -11.46 9.39
CA ILE A 189 -1.46 -10.02 9.46
C ILE A 189 -2.00 -9.58 8.11
N ILE A 190 -3.18 -8.96 8.11
CA ILE A 190 -3.75 -8.32 6.92
C ILE A 190 -3.78 -6.81 7.14
N VAL A 191 -3.30 -6.06 6.16
CA VAL A 191 -3.40 -4.61 6.15
C VAL A 191 -4.27 -4.15 4.99
N ASN A 192 -5.12 -3.15 5.24
CA ASN A 192 -5.94 -2.52 4.22
C ASN A 192 -5.59 -1.03 4.16
N LEU A 193 -5.01 -0.60 3.03
CA LEU A 193 -4.71 0.81 2.76
C LEU A 193 -5.97 1.47 2.22
N SER A 194 -6.51 2.45 2.95
CA SER A 194 -7.81 3.03 2.59
C SER A 194 -7.74 4.55 2.52
N ALA A 195 -8.42 5.12 1.52
CA ALA A 195 -8.78 6.53 1.41
C ALA A 195 -10.30 6.68 1.28
N SER A 196 -11.02 5.85 2.02
CA SER A 196 -12.48 5.78 2.02
C SER A 196 -13.09 6.96 2.77
N ASP A 197 -14.22 7.44 2.29
CA ASP A 197 -15.06 8.39 3.00
C ASP A 197 -15.59 7.84 4.33
N GLU A 198 -16.05 8.70 5.21
CA GLU A 198 -16.71 8.33 6.45
C GLU A 198 -18.18 8.74 6.41
N LEU A 199 -19.07 7.76 6.47
CA LEU A 199 -20.51 7.94 6.52
C LEU A 199 -21.06 7.44 7.84
N ILE A 200 -22.27 7.92 8.23
CA ILE A 200 -22.96 7.47 9.44
C ILE A 200 -23.17 5.95 9.39
N GLY A 201 -22.65 5.23 10.39
CA GLY A 201 -22.75 3.78 10.50
C GLY A 201 -21.70 2.98 9.72
N LYS A 202 -20.89 3.61 8.88
CA LYS A 202 -19.86 2.92 8.09
C LYS A 202 -18.74 2.33 8.95
N GLN A 203 -18.39 2.98 10.06
CA GLN A 203 -17.39 2.49 11.00
C GLN A 203 -17.79 1.15 11.62
N GLU A 204 -19.04 1.01 12.08
CA GLU A 204 -19.55 -0.24 12.66
C GLU A 204 -19.57 -1.34 11.62
N TYR A 205 -20.08 -1.05 10.43
CA TYR A 205 -20.09 -2.02 9.33
C TYR A 205 -18.67 -2.48 8.94
N ARG A 206 -17.68 -1.56 8.91
CA ARG A 206 -16.29 -1.91 8.66
C ARG A 206 -15.73 -2.86 9.73
N LYS A 207 -16.06 -2.64 11.02
CA LYS A 207 -15.67 -3.55 12.11
C LYS A 207 -16.27 -4.94 11.93
N GLU A 208 -17.55 -5.01 11.54
CA GLU A 208 -18.24 -6.29 11.28
C GLU A 208 -17.61 -7.06 10.09
N LEU A 209 -17.09 -6.34 9.08
CA LEU A 209 -16.42 -6.97 7.94
C LEU A 209 -15.08 -7.63 8.28
N VAL A 210 -14.41 -7.20 9.36
CA VAL A 210 -13.09 -7.69 9.75
C VAL A 210 -13.12 -8.57 11.00
N ALA A 211 -14.29 -8.67 11.69
CA ALA A 211 -14.49 -9.52 12.86
C ALA A 211 -14.72 -10.98 12.48
#